data_fe1d14ea30e205bcad382a3d46a903cf
#
_entry.id   fe1d14ea30e205bcad382a3d46a903cf
#
_cell.length_a   1.000
_cell.length_b   1.000
_cell.length_c   1.000
_cell.angle_alpha   90.00
_cell.angle_beta   90.00
_cell.angle_gamma   90.00
#
_symmetry.space_group_name_H-M   'P 1'
#
loop_
_entity.id
_entity.type
_entity.pdbx_description
1 polymer ?
#
loop_
_entity_poly.entity_id
_entity_poly.type
_entity_poly.pdbx_seq_one_letter_code
_entity_poly.pdbx_strand_id
1 'polypeptide(L)'
;GAHYFGVEVLHAPVGPDYLVDVDWVREHITDRTILLVGSAGSYPYGLVDPIADLAALADDRGIGMHVDGCLGGFLLPWAERLGYDIPPFDFRVPGVTSISADTHKFGYALKGTSVLVYRDTALRRHQYFTAPDWPGGIYFSPGISGSRSGGLIAATWAAMVSTGQQGYLDAARRIFATAGQIRAAVEEIDELAVMGDPTFLVAFRTNPAELDDMAIFHVNDALVERGWRMNSLHHPPALHFCVTLPNTRPGVADQFGADLRAAVAHARQAGDAAPASGALYGFGATPQGVLTLDGLLSAGLDLMYALPPRD
;
A
#
# COMPACT_ATOMS: atom_id res chain seq x y z
N GLY A 1 12.40 4.40 -6.93
CA GLY A 1 13.17 3.82 -8.07
C GLY A 1 13.41 4.85 -9.15
N ALA A 2 12.39 5.46 -9.69
CA ALA A 2 12.50 6.43 -10.77
C ALA A 2 13.44 7.60 -10.42
N HIS A 3 13.36 8.14 -9.20
CA HIS A 3 14.27 9.17 -8.69
C HIS A 3 15.75 8.75 -8.81
N TYR A 4 16.10 7.53 -8.43
CA TYR A 4 17.49 7.04 -8.49
C TYR A 4 17.98 6.76 -9.91
N PHE A 5 17.07 6.45 -10.83
CA PHE A 5 17.41 6.10 -12.22
C PHE A 5 17.15 7.25 -13.21
N GLY A 6 16.77 8.43 -12.73
CA GLY A 6 16.51 9.59 -13.57
C GLY A 6 15.32 9.40 -14.53
N VAL A 7 14.35 8.58 -14.14
CA VAL A 7 13.12 8.36 -14.90
C VAL A 7 12.05 9.32 -14.41
N GLU A 8 11.40 10.01 -15.33
CA GLU A 8 10.27 10.87 -15.04
C GLU A 8 9.05 10.02 -14.64
N VAL A 9 8.33 10.42 -13.59
CA VAL A 9 7.11 9.75 -13.12
C VAL A 9 5.92 10.67 -13.34
N LEU A 10 4.90 10.14 -14.02
CA LEU A 10 3.59 10.75 -14.08
C LEU A 10 2.66 9.99 -13.12
N HIS A 11 2.03 10.73 -12.22
CA HIS A 11 1.04 10.18 -11.29
C HIS A 11 -0.35 10.34 -11.91
N ALA A 12 -0.94 9.22 -12.34
CA ALA A 12 -2.30 9.21 -12.81
C ALA A 12 -3.26 9.54 -11.65
N PRO A 13 -4.27 10.38 -11.88
CA PRO A 13 -5.29 10.66 -10.88
C PRO A 13 -6.10 9.40 -10.57
N VAL A 14 -6.76 9.40 -9.43
CA VAL A 14 -7.79 8.42 -9.09
C VAL A 14 -9.17 9.00 -9.39
N GLY A 15 -10.08 8.15 -9.86
CA GLY A 15 -11.48 8.49 -10.07
C GLY A 15 -12.28 8.60 -8.76
N PRO A 16 -13.59 8.85 -8.84
CA PRO A 16 -14.47 8.92 -7.67
C PRO A 16 -14.63 7.58 -6.95
N ASP A 17 -14.27 6.48 -7.59
CA ASP A 17 -14.20 5.12 -7.07
C ASP A 17 -12.85 4.79 -6.41
N TYR A 18 -11.93 5.76 -6.39
CA TYR A 18 -10.56 5.63 -5.86
C TYR A 18 -9.66 4.65 -6.63
N LEU A 19 -10.06 4.26 -7.85
CA LEU A 19 -9.23 3.52 -8.79
C LEU A 19 -8.50 4.48 -9.73
N VAL A 20 -7.38 4.02 -10.32
CA VAL A 20 -6.63 4.82 -11.29
C VAL A 20 -7.50 5.12 -12.52
N ASP A 21 -7.43 6.37 -12.99
CA ASP A 21 -8.12 6.80 -14.22
C ASP A 21 -7.39 6.24 -15.46
N VAL A 22 -7.92 5.16 -16.02
CA VAL A 22 -7.35 4.47 -17.19
C VAL A 22 -7.43 5.35 -18.45
N ASP A 23 -8.44 6.19 -18.58
CA ASP A 23 -8.58 7.07 -19.74
C ASP A 23 -7.50 8.15 -19.69
N TRP A 24 -7.28 8.73 -18.52
CA TRP A 24 -6.15 9.63 -18.33
C TRP A 24 -4.81 8.95 -18.67
N VAL A 25 -4.58 7.72 -18.22
CA VAL A 25 -3.35 6.97 -18.55
C VAL A 25 -3.21 6.80 -20.06
N ARG A 26 -4.29 6.44 -20.77
CA ARG A 26 -4.31 6.27 -22.23
C ARG A 26 -3.91 7.55 -22.97
N GLU A 27 -4.39 8.70 -22.48
CA GLU A 27 -4.10 10.01 -23.08
C GLU A 27 -2.66 10.50 -22.83
N HIS A 28 -2.02 10.00 -21.75
CA HIS A 28 -0.70 10.46 -21.34
C HIS A 28 0.45 9.49 -21.67
N ILE A 29 0.16 8.33 -22.25
CA ILE A 29 1.19 7.44 -22.81
C ILE A 29 1.82 8.12 -24.04
N THR A 30 3.15 8.18 -24.06
CA THR A 30 3.95 8.70 -25.16
C THR A 30 5.00 7.70 -25.63
N ASP A 31 5.72 8.00 -26.70
CA ASP A 31 6.84 7.17 -27.17
C ASP A 31 8.01 7.09 -26.16
N ARG A 32 8.00 7.94 -25.13
CA ARG A 32 8.97 7.92 -24.04
C ARG A 32 8.51 7.08 -22.85
N THR A 33 7.27 6.63 -22.81
CA THR A 33 6.73 5.80 -21.75
C THR A 33 7.32 4.41 -21.84
N ILE A 34 7.90 3.93 -20.75
CA ILE A 34 8.58 2.62 -20.70
C ILE A 34 7.87 1.60 -19.80
N LEU A 35 7.03 2.08 -18.88
CA LEU A 35 6.42 1.23 -17.85
C LEU A 35 5.11 1.85 -17.36
N LEU A 36 4.08 1.02 -17.23
CA LEU A 36 2.91 1.31 -16.41
C LEU A 36 3.00 0.55 -15.08
N VAL A 37 2.49 1.15 -14.02
CA VAL A 37 2.43 0.55 -12.68
C VAL A 37 1.02 0.67 -12.14
N GLY A 38 0.44 -0.47 -11.74
CA GLY A 38 -0.83 -0.52 -11.01
C GLY A 38 -0.66 -1.34 -9.74
N SER A 39 -1.53 -1.17 -8.76
CA SER A 39 -1.43 -1.80 -7.45
C SER A 39 -2.48 -2.88 -7.21
N ALA A 40 -2.09 -3.95 -6.47
CA ALA A 40 -2.98 -5.00 -5.99
C ALA A 40 -2.60 -5.40 -4.55
N GLY A 41 -3.19 -4.88 -3.48
CA GLY A 41 -4.09 -3.77 -3.32
C GLY A 41 -3.34 -2.49 -2.99
N SER A 42 -3.91 -1.38 -3.39
CA SER A 42 -3.32 -0.07 -3.19
C SER A 42 -3.17 0.26 -1.68
N TYR A 43 -2.04 0.89 -1.32
CA TYR A 43 -1.79 1.23 0.08
C TYR A 43 -2.81 2.21 0.67
N PRO A 44 -3.27 3.25 -0.04
CA PRO A 44 -4.23 4.18 0.55
C PRO A 44 -5.61 3.55 0.80
N TYR A 45 -6.12 2.76 -0.16
CA TYR A 45 -7.54 2.41 -0.20
C TYR A 45 -7.83 0.91 -0.13
N GLY A 46 -6.81 0.04 -0.26
CA GLY A 46 -7.00 -1.42 -0.25
C GLY A 46 -7.67 -1.98 -1.50
N LEU A 47 -7.66 -1.23 -2.59
CA LEU A 47 -8.32 -1.58 -3.85
C LEU A 47 -7.33 -2.28 -4.79
N VAL A 48 -7.86 -3.07 -5.71
CA VAL A 48 -7.10 -3.60 -6.85
C VAL A 48 -7.36 -2.70 -8.04
N ASP A 49 -6.31 -2.06 -8.57
CA ASP A 49 -6.40 -1.23 -9.76
C ASP A 49 -6.93 -2.04 -10.97
N PRO A 50 -7.48 -1.40 -12.00
CA PRO A 50 -7.95 -2.06 -13.23
C PRO A 50 -6.76 -2.60 -14.05
N ILE A 51 -6.07 -3.62 -13.48
CA ILE A 51 -4.83 -4.18 -14.02
C ILE A 51 -5.01 -4.71 -15.44
N ALA A 52 -6.16 -5.29 -15.75
CA ALA A 52 -6.43 -5.82 -17.09
C ALA A 52 -6.42 -4.71 -18.16
N ASP A 53 -7.03 -3.56 -17.85
CA ASP A 53 -7.10 -2.42 -18.77
C ASP A 53 -5.73 -1.75 -18.92
N LEU A 54 -5.00 -1.55 -17.82
CA LEU A 54 -3.64 -1.03 -17.85
C LEU A 54 -2.69 -1.96 -18.62
N ALA A 55 -2.82 -3.27 -18.42
CA ALA A 55 -2.00 -4.26 -19.10
C ALA A 55 -2.27 -4.30 -20.61
N ALA A 56 -3.54 -4.16 -21.03
CA ALA A 56 -3.90 -4.06 -22.44
C ALA A 56 -3.26 -2.81 -23.09
N LEU A 57 -3.31 -1.65 -22.40
CA LEU A 57 -2.64 -0.43 -22.88
C LEU A 57 -1.11 -0.60 -22.99
N ALA A 58 -0.50 -1.29 -22.04
CA ALA A 58 0.93 -1.55 -22.05
C ALA A 58 1.33 -2.50 -23.20
N ASP A 59 0.56 -3.56 -23.40
CA ASP A 59 0.79 -4.56 -24.46
C ASP A 59 0.64 -3.93 -25.86
N ASP A 60 -0.40 -3.13 -26.08
CA ASP A 60 -0.62 -2.41 -27.33
C ASP A 60 0.53 -1.46 -27.71
N ARG A 61 1.26 -0.96 -26.72
CA ARG A 61 2.40 -0.06 -26.90
C ARG A 61 3.76 -0.75 -26.82
N GLY A 62 3.79 -2.06 -26.51
CA GLY A 62 5.02 -2.83 -26.34
C GLY A 62 5.87 -2.36 -25.16
N ILE A 63 5.25 -1.83 -24.08
CA ILE A 63 5.92 -1.35 -22.86
C ILE A 63 5.64 -2.28 -21.69
N GLY A 64 6.42 -2.11 -20.60
CA GLY A 64 6.24 -2.93 -19.40
C GLY A 64 4.95 -2.61 -18.64
N MET A 65 4.34 -3.63 -18.00
CA MET A 65 3.31 -3.47 -16.98
C MET A 65 3.76 -4.16 -15.70
N HIS A 66 3.98 -3.37 -14.66
CA HIS A 66 4.33 -3.86 -13.32
C HIS A 66 3.11 -3.80 -12.40
N VAL A 67 2.89 -4.87 -11.66
CA VAL A 67 1.88 -4.90 -10.60
C VAL A 67 2.57 -4.80 -9.25
N ASP A 68 2.31 -3.74 -8.53
CA ASP A 68 2.71 -3.62 -7.14
C ASP A 68 1.73 -4.41 -6.25
N GLY A 69 2.09 -5.66 -6.01
CA GLY A 69 1.41 -6.56 -5.07
C GLY A 69 2.09 -6.61 -3.70
N CYS A 70 2.84 -5.58 -3.30
CA CYS A 70 3.59 -5.57 -2.04
C CYS A 70 2.70 -5.88 -0.83
N LEU A 71 1.44 -5.47 -0.84
CA LEU A 71 0.43 -5.85 0.17
C LEU A 71 -0.35 -7.10 -0.26
N GLY A 72 -1.02 -7.04 -1.41
CA GLY A 72 -1.99 -8.05 -1.81
C GLY A 72 -1.39 -9.36 -2.34
N GLY A 73 -0.15 -9.36 -2.82
CA GLY A 73 0.42 -10.52 -3.52
C GLY A 73 0.47 -11.82 -2.71
N PHE A 74 0.60 -11.74 -1.37
CA PHE A 74 0.53 -12.90 -0.47
C PHE A 74 -0.83 -13.10 0.20
N LEU A 75 -1.85 -12.29 -0.13
CA LEU A 75 -3.16 -12.36 0.51
C LEU A 75 -4.31 -12.55 -0.50
N LEU A 76 -4.36 -11.74 -1.55
CA LEU A 76 -5.46 -11.73 -2.51
C LEU A 76 -5.66 -13.08 -3.24
N PRO A 77 -4.60 -13.83 -3.64
CA PRO A 77 -4.80 -15.14 -4.27
C PRO A 77 -5.50 -16.16 -3.37
N TRP A 78 -5.36 -16.04 -2.06
CA TRP A 78 -6.04 -16.90 -1.10
C TRP A 78 -7.48 -16.48 -0.87
N ALA A 79 -7.74 -15.15 -0.90
CA ALA A 79 -9.10 -14.62 -0.84
C ALA A 79 -9.92 -15.05 -2.08
N GLU A 80 -9.34 -14.99 -3.26
CA GLU A 80 -9.96 -15.50 -4.49
C GLU A 80 -10.34 -16.98 -4.37
N ARG A 81 -9.44 -17.82 -3.82
CA ARG A 81 -9.74 -19.25 -3.55
C ARG A 81 -10.85 -19.46 -2.52
N LEU A 82 -11.12 -18.50 -1.66
CA LEU A 82 -12.22 -18.50 -0.70
C LEU A 82 -13.54 -18.01 -1.30
N GLY A 83 -13.53 -17.58 -2.57
CA GLY A 83 -14.71 -17.12 -3.31
C GLY A 83 -14.97 -15.62 -3.19
N TYR A 84 -14.02 -14.83 -2.67
CA TYR A 84 -14.10 -13.37 -2.76
C TYR A 84 -13.88 -12.91 -4.19
N ASP A 85 -14.62 -11.90 -4.61
CA ASP A 85 -14.48 -11.29 -5.94
C ASP A 85 -13.21 -10.43 -5.99
N ILE A 86 -12.12 -11.02 -6.43
CA ILE A 86 -10.82 -10.36 -6.59
C ILE A 86 -10.54 -10.18 -8.08
N PRO A 87 -10.44 -8.95 -8.58
CA PRO A 87 -10.06 -8.70 -9.96
C PRO A 87 -8.72 -9.37 -10.31
N PRO A 88 -8.57 -9.98 -11.50
CA PRO A 88 -7.32 -10.57 -11.93
C PRO A 88 -6.19 -9.54 -11.99
N PHE A 89 -5.06 -9.82 -11.36
CA PHE A 89 -3.92 -8.90 -11.29
C PHE A 89 -2.57 -9.58 -11.58
N ASP A 90 -2.56 -10.89 -11.69
CA ASP A 90 -1.34 -11.68 -11.85
C ASP A 90 -1.04 -12.01 -13.33
N PHE A 91 -0.12 -12.94 -13.58
CA PHE A 91 0.26 -13.33 -14.93
C PHE A 91 -0.84 -14.04 -15.74
N ARG A 92 -2.02 -14.27 -15.20
CA ARG A 92 -3.21 -14.64 -15.96
C ARG A 92 -3.70 -13.49 -16.83
N VAL A 93 -3.39 -12.24 -16.44
CA VAL A 93 -3.66 -11.06 -17.26
C VAL A 93 -2.57 -10.94 -18.34
N PRO A 94 -2.91 -11.03 -19.64
CA PRO A 94 -1.96 -10.73 -20.70
C PRO A 94 -1.39 -9.31 -20.54
N GLY A 95 -0.13 -9.10 -20.94
CA GLY A 95 0.52 -7.79 -20.82
C GLY A 95 1.19 -7.51 -19.46
N VAL A 96 0.78 -8.12 -18.34
CA VAL A 96 1.52 -8.01 -17.07
C VAL A 96 2.90 -8.62 -17.22
N THR A 97 3.96 -7.83 -17.02
CA THR A 97 5.36 -8.23 -17.24
C THR A 97 6.11 -8.57 -15.97
N SER A 98 5.75 -7.93 -14.84
CA SER A 98 6.39 -8.19 -13.55
C SER A 98 5.44 -7.91 -12.39
N ILE A 99 5.69 -8.56 -11.25
CA ILE A 99 4.90 -8.42 -10.02
C ILE A 99 5.85 -8.37 -8.84
N SER A 100 5.70 -7.37 -7.96
CA SER A 100 6.33 -7.36 -6.63
C SER A 100 5.39 -7.90 -5.56
N ALA A 101 5.93 -8.61 -4.56
CA ALA A 101 5.17 -9.07 -3.41
C ALA A 101 6.08 -9.14 -2.17
N ASP A 102 5.62 -8.55 -1.05
CA ASP A 102 6.45 -8.49 0.14
C ASP A 102 6.23 -9.72 1.04
N THR A 103 7.24 -10.57 1.07
CA THR A 103 7.25 -11.75 1.95
C THR A 103 7.19 -11.37 3.43
N HIS A 104 7.71 -10.18 3.80
CA HIS A 104 7.71 -9.68 5.16
C HIS A 104 6.42 -8.94 5.59
N LYS A 105 5.40 -8.92 4.74
CA LYS A 105 4.05 -8.43 5.06
C LYS A 105 3.11 -9.63 5.27
N PHE A 106 2.20 -9.87 4.36
CA PHE A 106 1.28 -11.02 4.44
C PHE A 106 1.91 -12.38 4.07
N GLY A 107 3.18 -12.38 3.66
CA GLY A 107 3.97 -13.62 3.57
C GLY A 107 4.50 -14.12 4.92
N TYR A 108 4.37 -13.33 6.00
CA TYR A 108 4.74 -13.64 7.39
C TYR A 108 6.21 -13.97 7.61
N ALA A 109 7.09 -13.57 6.69
CA ALA A 109 8.53 -13.69 6.83
C ALA A 109 9.13 -12.54 7.65
N LEU A 110 10.40 -12.65 8.00
CA LEU A 110 11.15 -11.60 8.69
C LEU A 110 11.24 -10.32 7.84
N LYS A 111 11.25 -9.17 8.50
CA LYS A 111 11.40 -7.85 7.86
C LYS A 111 12.66 -7.80 7.00
N GLY A 112 12.56 -7.17 5.83
CA GLY A 112 13.67 -6.95 4.90
C GLY A 112 13.72 -7.92 3.72
N THR A 113 12.67 -8.70 3.49
CA THR A 113 12.54 -9.57 2.32
C THR A 113 11.33 -9.22 1.47
N SER A 114 11.52 -9.30 0.17
CA SER A 114 10.49 -9.12 -0.86
C SER A 114 10.84 -9.96 -2.07
N VAL A 115 9.88 -10.28 -2.90
CA VAL A 115 10.11 -10.98 -4.16
C VAL A 115 9.65 -10.12 -5.33
N LEU A 116 10.42 -10.20 -6.42
CA LEU A 116 10.06 -9.65 -7.71
C LEU A 116 10.00 -10.81 -8.71
N VAL A 117 8.85 -11.01 -9.31
CA VAL A 117 8.60 -12.09 -10.25
C VAL A 117 8.42 -11.49 -11.65
N TYR A 118 9.05 -12.09 -12.64
CA TYR A 118 8.93 -11.70 -14.03
C TYR A 118 8.15 -12.75 -14.82
N ARG A 119 7.41 -12.31 -15.83
CA ARG A 119 6.68 -13.21 -16.73
C ARG A 119 7.60 -14.23 -17.37
N ASP A 120 8.79 -13.81 -17.79
CA ASP A 120 9.75 -14.67 -18.47
C ASP A 120 11.22 -14.35 -18.14
N THR A 121 12.09 -15.21 -18.64
CA THR A 121 13.54 -15.11 -18.42
C THR A 121 14.17 -13.95 -19.20
N ALA A 122 13.62 -13.57 -20.35
CA ALA A 122 14.16 -12.49 -21.17
C ALA A 122 14.03 -11.16 -20.43
N LEU A 123 12.87 -10.88 -19.86
CA LEU A 123 12.65 -9.71 -19.01
C LEU A 123 13.55 -9.73 -17.75
N ARG A 124 13.64 -10.87 -17.07
CA ARG A 124 14.46 -11.00 -15.85
C ARG A 124 15.94 -10.73 -16.11
N ARG A 125 16.48 -11.05 -17.28
CA ARG A 125 17.89 -10.85 -17.62
C ARG A 125 18.33 -9.39 -17.54
N HIS A 126 17.44 -8.44 -17.73
CA HIS A 126 17.75 -7.01 -17.68
C HIS A 126 18.13 -6.51 -16.28
N GLN A 127 17.86 -7.27 -15.22
CA GLN A 127 18.33 -6.91 -13.87
C GLN A 127 19.75 -7.42 -13.57
N TYR A 128 20.35 -8.26 -14.43
CA TYR A 128 21.66 -8.83 -14.18
C TYR A 128 22.77 -7.84 -14.53
N PHE A 129 23.82 -7.84 -13.74
CA PHE A 129 25.06 -7.16 -14.03
C PHE A 129 26.18 -8.18 -14.21
N THR A 130 27.01 -8.02 -15.23
CA THR A 130 28.18 -8.87 -15.49
C THR A 130 29.39 -8.01 -15.90
N ALA A 131 30.56 -8.33 -15.36
CA ALA A 131 31.85 -7.73 -15.70
C ALA A 131 32.88 -8.84 -15.86
N PRO A 132 32.98 -9.48 -17.05
CA PRO A 132 33.88 -10.60 -17.27
C PRO A 132 35.34 -10.19 -17.49
N ASP A 133 35.60 -8.94 -17.81
CA ASP A 133 36.89 -8.35 -18.16
C ASP A 133 37.52 -7.55 -17.02
N TRP A 134 36.93 -7.56 -15.81
CA TRP A 134 37.48 -6.90 -14.67
C TRP A 134 38.76 -7.59 -14.16
N PRO A 135 39.89 -6.85 -13.88
CA PRO A 135 41.15 -7.44 -13.44
C PRO A 135 41.07 -8.27 -12.16
N GLY A 136 40.07 -8.04 -11.32
CA GLY A 136 39.81 -8.81 -10.09
C GLY A 136 39.17 -10.18 -10.30
N GLY A 137 38.90 -10.57 -11.55
CA GLY A 137 38.26 -11.81 -11.94
C GLY A 137 36.88 -11.61 -12.57
N ILE A 138 36.16 -12.71 -12.79
CA ILE A 138 34.80 -12.68 -13.35
C ILE A 138 33.82 -12.24 -12.28
N TYR A 139 33.15 -11.12 -12.48
CA TYR A 139 32.11 -10.63 -11.58
C TYR A 139 30.72 -10.72 -12.22
N PHE A 140 29.74 -11.15 -11.45
CA PHE A 140 28.35 -11.11 -11.84
C PHE A 140 27.45 -10.91 -10.62
N SER A 141 26.30 -10.24 -10.81
CA SER A 141 25.30 -10.01 -9.78
C SER A 141 23.89 -10.18 -10.35
N PRO A 142 22.99 -10.85 -9.63
CA PRO A 142 21.59 -10.99 -10.07
C PRO A 142 20.75 -9.73 -9.88
N GLY A 143 21.31 -8.66 -9.36
CA GLY A 143 20.62 -7.40 -9.15
C GLY A 143 21.46 -6.36 -8.43
N ILE A 144 20.92 -5.16 -8.28
CA ILE A 144 21.61 -3.97 -7.81
C ILE A 144 22.19 -4.10 -6.37
N SER A 145 21.55 -4.89 -5.51
CA SER A 145 22.00 -5.02 -4.11
C SER A 145 23.18 -5.98 -3.91
N GLY A 146 23.66 -6.67 -4.97
CA GLY A 146 24.76 -7.65 -4.85
C GLY A 146 24.40 -8.84 -3.97
N SER A 147 25.26 -9.13 -2.96
CA SER A 147 25.05 -10.24 -2.03
C SER A 147 23.80 -10.08 -1.17
N ARG A 148 23.13 -11.19 -0.90
CA ARG A 148 21.94 -11.25 -0.04
C ARG A 148 22.23 -12.10 1.19
N SER A 149 21.52 -11.79 2.29
CA SER A 149 21.58 -12.61 3.51
C SER A 149 20.92 -13.97 3.25
N GLY A 150 21.71 -15.04 3.25
CA GLY A 150 21.22 -16.42 3.17
C GLY A 150 20.29 -16.77 4.34
N GLY A 151 20.54 -16.21 5.53
CA GLY A 151 19.68 -16.39 6.70
C GLY A 151 18.27 -15.84 6.49
N LEU A 152 18.12 -14.65 5.90
CA LEU A 152 16.80 -14.09 5.57
C LEU A 152 16.06 -14.88 4.47
N ILE A 153 16.81 -15.37 3.48
CA ILE A 153 16.21 -16.22 2.42
C ILE A 153 15.71 -17.53 3.02
N ALA A 154 16.51 -18.20 3.84
CA ALA A 154 16.14 -19.43 4.52
C ALA A 154 14.95 -19.22 5.49
N ALA A 155 14.94 -18.12 6.24
CA ALA A 155 13.81 -17.77 7.12
C ALA A 155 12.52 -17.51 6.33
N THR A 156 12.62 -16.84 5.19
CA THR A 156 11.47 -16.64 4.28
C THR A 156 10.92 -17.97 3.78
N TRP A 157 11.79 -18.85 3.30
CA TRP A 157 11.39 -20.20 2.87
C TRP A 157 10.73 -20.98 4.02
N ALA A 158 11.34 -20.97 5.21
CA ALA A 158 10.80 -21.65 6.38
C ALA A 158 9.42 -21.11 6.78
N ALA A 159 9.23 -19.79 6.77
CA ALA A 159 7.93 -19.16 7.04
C ALA A 159 6.86 -19.61 6.05
N MET A 160 7.18 -19.59 4.75
CA MET A 160 6.25 -20.02 3.71
C MET A 160 5.88 -21.50 3.80
N VAL A 161 6.86 -22.37 4.04
CA VAL A 161 6.64 -23.81 4.17
C VAL A 161 5.87 -24.16 5.44
N SER A 162 6.20 -23.54 6.57
CA SER A 162 5.51 -23.79 7.84
C SER A 162 4.07 -23.25 7.85
N THR A 163 3.83 -22.12 7.21
CA THR A 163 2.46 -21.59 7.04
C THR A 163 1.65 -22.49 6.12
N GLY A 164 2.25 -22.90 5.00
CA GLY A 164 1.64 -23.75 3.99
C GLY A 164 0.35 -23.16 3.40
N GLN A 165 -0.22 -23.84 2.45
CA GLN A 165 -1.46 -23.37 1.80
C GLN A 165 -2.62 -23.20 2.78
N GLN A 166 -2.76 -24.13 3.72
CA GLN A 166 -3.85 -24.09 4.70
C GLN A 166 -3.70 -22.88 5.64
N GLY A 167 -2.49 -22.59 6.11
CA GLY A 167 -2.25 -21.42 6.98
C GLY A 167 -2.56 -20.10 6.28
N TYR A 168 -2.18 -19.96 5.00
CA TYR A 168 -2.52 -18.77 4.22
C TYR A 168 -4.04 -18.66 3.96
N LEU A 169 -4.72 -19.76 3.65
CA LEU A 169 -6.19 -19.78 3.50
C LEU A 169 -6.89 -19.37 4.79
N ASP A 170 -6.46 -19.88 5.94
CA ASP A 170 -7.04 -19.56 7.24
C ASP A 170 -6.77 -18.09 7.62
N ALA A 171 -5.57 -17.59 7.31
CA ALA A 171 -5.24 -16.18 7.50
C ALA A 171 -6.12 -15.27 6.64
N ALA A 172 -6.25 -15.57 5.35
CA ALA A 172 -7.09 -14.79 4.44
C ALA A 172 -8.56 -14.79 4.88
N ARG A 173 -9.12 -15.97 5.23
CA ARG A 173 -10.50 -16.08 5.71
C ARG A 173 -10.76 -15.19 6.92
N ARG A 174 -9.86 -15.21 7.89
CA ARG A 174 -9.99 -14.41 9.12
C ARG A 174 -9.84 -12.92 8.83
N ILE A 175 -8.85 -12.53 8.02
CA ILE A 175 -8.59 -11.13 7.67
C ILE A 175 -9.77 -10.53 6.91
N PHE A 176 -10.25 -11.21 5.88
CA PHE A 176 -11.37 -10.70 5.07
C PHE A 176 -12.68 -10.65 5.86
N ALA A 177 -12.95 -11.66 6.70
CA ALA A 177 -14.11 -11.63 7.60
C ALA A 177 -14.05 -10.45 8.57
N THR A 178 -12.88 -10.18 9.17
CA THR A 178 -12.69 -9.05 10.09
C THR A 178 -12.76 -7.70 9.34
N ALA A 179 -12.19 -7.61 8.12
CA ALA A 179 -12.31 -6.41 7.30
C ALA A 179 -13.77 -6.10 6.96
N GLY A 180 -14.56 -7.11 6.64
CA GLY A 180 -16.02 -6.96 6.45
C GLY A 180 -16.74 -6.44 7.69
N GLN A 181 -16.38 -6.91 8.89
CA GLN A 181 -16.95 -6.40 10.15
C GLN A 181 -16.54 -4.95 10.41
N ILE A 182 -15.29 -4.59 10.16
CA ILE A 182 -14.80 -3.22 10.31
C ILE A 182 -15.48 -2.28 9.30
N ARG A 183 -15.61 -2.73 8.04
CA ARG A 183 -16.36 -2.00 7.01
C ARG A 183 -17.80 -1.74 7.45
N ALA A 184 -18.50 -2.76 7.89
CA ALA A 184 -19.87 -2.62 8.39
C ALA A 184 -19.97 -1.64 9.58
N ALA A 185 -19.01 -1.69 10.51
CA ALA A 185 -18.97 -0.75 11.63
C ALA A 185 -18.75 0.72 11.21
N VAL A 186 -18.02 0.97 10.10
CA VAL A 186 -17.89 2.30 9.51
C VAL A 186 -19.19 2.72 8.82
N GLU A 187 -19.80 1.83 8.03
CA GLU A 187 -21.05 2.08 7.27
C GLU A 187 -22.27 2.31 8.19
N GLU A 188 -22.23 1.87 9.45
CA GLU A 188 -23.26 2.16 10.47
C GLU A 188 -23.21 3.58 11.04
N ILE A 189 -22.20 4.39 10.66
CA ILE A 189 -21.98 5.74 11.20
C ILE A 189 -22.21 6.75 10.08
N ASP A 190 -23.30 7.50 10.13
CA ASP A 190 -23.72 8.43 9.08
C ASP A 190 -22.66 9.50 8.74
N GLU A 191 -21.82 9.88 9.73
CA GLU A 191 -20.75 10.85 9.58
C GLU A 191 -19.52 10.32 8.85
N LEU A 192 -19.48 9.03 8.54
CA LEU A 192 -18.36 8.39 7.87
C LEU A 192 -18.77 7.82 6.51
N ALA A 193 -17.83 7.74 5.62
CA ALA A 193 -18.01 7.09 4.31
C ALA A 193 -16.80 6.18 4.01
N VAL A 194 -17.08 4.94 3.65
CA VAL A 194 -16.07 4.01 3.14
C VAL A 194 -15.60 4.46 1.76
N MET A 195 -14.32 4.32 1.48
CA MET A 195 -13.69 4.75 0.23
C MET A 195 -13.55 3.58 -0.73
N GLY A 196 -14.33 3.59 -1.81
CA GLY A 196 -14.36 2.52 -2.81
C GLY A 196 -14.96 1.21 -2.29
N ASP A 197 -14.54 0.09 -2.87
CA ASP A 197 -14.91 -1.28 -2.44
C ASP A 197 -13.67 -2.02 -1.88
N PRO A 198 -13.27 -1.72 -0.64
CA PRO A 198 -12.00 -2.19 -0.10
C PRO A 198 -12.00 -3.69 0.18
N THR A 199 -10.81 -4.31 0.06
CA THR A 199 -10.59 -5.73 0.31
C THR A 199 -10.28 -6.01 1.79
N PHE A 200 -9.00 -6.03 2.15
CA PHE A 200 -8.50 -6.31 3.52
C PHE A 200 -8.03 -5.07 4.28
N LEU A 201 -8.01 -3.95 3.61
CA LEU A 201 -7.65 -2.66 4.15
C LEU A 201 -8.86 -1.75 3.93
N VAL A 202 -9.45 -1.25 5.01
CA VAL A 202 -10.67 -0.43 4.98
C VAL A 202 -10.28 1.03 5.13
N ALA A 203 -10.38 1.79 4.05
CA ALA A 203 -10.22 3.23 4.06
C ALA A 203 -11.56 3.93 4.23
N PHE A 204 -11.60 4.99 5.05
CA PHE A 204 -12.79 5.78 5.29
C PHE A 204 -12.45 7.24 5.58
N ARG A 205 -13.38 8.11 5.26
CA ARG A 205 -13.31 9.56 5.50
C ARG A 205 -14.58 10.03 6.19
N THR A 206 -14.61 11.28 6.57
CA THR A 206 -15.86 11.92 6.96
C THR A 206 -16.81 12.00 5.76
N ASN A 207 -18.11 11.89 6.05
CA ASN A 207 -19.15 12.24 5.10
C ASN A 207 -19.32 13.77 5.15
N PRO A 208 -18.99 14.51 4.07
CA PRO A 208 -19.00 15.98 4.11
C PRO A 208 -20.39 16.59 4.25
N ALA A 209 -21.46 15.80 4.11
CA ALA A 209 -22.81 16.24 4.42
C ALA A 209 -23.08 16.33 5.94
N GLU A 210 -22.33 15.59 6.75
CA GLU A 210 -22.55 15.43 8.19
C GLU A 210 -21.41 15.99 9.04
N LEU A 211 -20.17 15.98 8.55
CA LEU A 211 -18.99 16.36 9.30
C LEU A 211 -17.88 16.90 8.39
N ASP A 212 -17.19 17.96 8.82
CA ASP A 212 -16.06 18.54 8.08
C ASP A 212 -14.95 17.51 7.78
N ASP A 213 -14.31 17.63 6.62
CA ASP A 213 -13.26 16.69 6.18
C ASP A 213 -12.09 16.61 7.17
N MET A 214 -11.72 17.74 7.80
CA MET A 214 -10.60 17.78 8.75
C MET A 214 -10.93 17.12 10.09
N ALA A 215 -12.22 16.93 10.40
CA ALA A 215 -12.65 16.28 11.62
C ALA A 215 -12.22 14.79 11.69
N ILE A 216 -11.85 14.17 10.57
CA ILE A 216 -11.28 12.82 10.55
C ILE A 216 -10.01 12.71 11.40
N PHE A 217 -9.24 13.78 11.53
CA PHE A 217 -8.05 13.79 12.38
C PHE A 217 -8.38 13.86 13.87
N HIS A 218 -9.50 14.48 14.27
CA HIS A 218 -10.03 14.38 15.64
C HIS A 218 -10.50 12.94 15.95
N VAL A 219 -11.13 12.29 14.97
CA VAL A 219 -11.46 10.86 15.08
C VAL A 219 -10.20 10.03 15.30
N ASN A 220 -9.13 10.30 14.53
CA ASN A 220 -7.86 9.60 14.69
C ASN A 220 -7.26 9.82 16.09
N ASP A 221 -7.21 11.07 16.58
CA ASP A 221 -6.65 11.38 17.90
C ASP A 221 -7.40 10.64 19.01
N ALA A 222 -8.73 10.63 18.96
CA ALA A 222 -9.57 9.91 19.91
C ALA A 222 -9.40 8.37 19.83
N LEU A 223 -9.14 7.81 18.65
CA LEU A 223 -8.80 6.41 18.46
C LEU A 223 -7.41 6.09 19.02
N VAL A 224 -6.43 6.98 18.82
CA VAL A 224 -5.07 6.82 19.37
C VAL A 224 -5.09 6.78 20.90
N GLU A 225 -5.89 7.61 21.56
CA GLU A 225 -6.07 7.58 23.02
C GLU A 225 -6.66 6.25 23.52
N ARG A 226 -7.46 5.57 22.69
CA ARG A 226 -8.02 4.24 22.96
C ARG A 226 -7.10 3.08 22.57
N GLY A 227 -5.89 3.39 22.11
CA GLY A 227 -4.87 2.41 21.78
C GLY A 227 -4.84 1.94 20.32
N TRP A 228 -5.71 2.47 19.47
CA TRP A 228 -5.68 2.18 18.03
C TRP A 228 -4.55 2.94 17.33
N ARG A 229 -4.03 2.34 16.26
CA ARG A 229 -3.00 2.96 15.40
C ARG A 229 -3.48 2.87 13.97
N MET A 230 -4.11 3.95 13.53
CA MET A 230 -4.58 4.12 12.16
C MET A 230 -3.47 4.74 11.30
N ASN A 231 -3.57 4.56 10.00
CA ASN A 231 -2.76 5.32 9.06
C ASN A 231 -3.60 6.48 8.52
N SER A 232 -3.07 7.69 8.65
CA SER A 232 -3.72 8.89 8.13
C SER A 232 -3.39 9.07 6.65
N LEU A 233 -4.38 9.54 5.90
CA LEU A 233 -4.29 9.96 4.50
C LEU A 233 -4.58 11.46 4.41
N HIS A 234 -4.19 12.12 3.31
CA HIS A 234 -4.35 13.56 3.19
C HIS A 234 -4.86 14.05 1.82
N HIS A 235 -5.07 13.16 0.87
CA HIS A 235 -5.66 13.48 -0.44
C HIS A 235 -6.68 12.42 -0.88
N PRO A 236 -7.95 12.54 -0.39
CA PRO A 236 -8.52 13.45 0.62
C PRO A 236 -8.11 13.08 2.05
N PRO A 237 -8.36 13.97 3.05
CA PRO A 237 -8.23 13.63 4.47
C PRO A 237 -9.04 12.37 4.80
N ALA A 238 -8.36 11.34 5.32
CA ALA A 238 -8.98 10.05 5.59
C ALA A 238 -8.13 9.22 6.55
N LEU A 239 -8.68 8.09 6.97
CA LEU A 239 -7.97 7.06 7.73
C LEU A 239 -8.09 5.72 7.01
N HIS A 240 -7.11 4.84 7.19
CA HIS A 240 -7.32 3.45 6.84
C HIS A 240 -6.92 2.48 7.95
N PHE A 241 -7.67 1.39 8.02
CA PHE A 241 -7.37 0.24 8.87
C PHE A 241 -6.90 -0.94 8.01
N CYS A 242 -5.59 -1.21 8.02
CA CYS A 242 -5.04 -2.40 7.39
C CYS A 242 -5.21 -3.60 8.34
N VAL A 243 -6.12 -4.50 8.01
CA VAL A 243 -6.42 -5.67 8.86
C VAL A 243 -5.33 -6.72 8.73
N THR A 244 -4.74 -7.07 9.86
CA THR A 244 -3.70 -8.11 9.98
C THR A 244 -4.15 -9.21 10.93
N LEU A 245 -3.44 -10.35 10.98
CA LEU A 245 -3.81 -11.48 11.85
C LEU A 245 -4.05 -11.11 13.32
N PRO A 246 -3.25 -10.27 13.99
CA PRO A 246 -3.55 -9.82 15.35
C PRO A 246 -4.93 -9.17 15.51
N ASN A 247 -5.42 -8.46 14.50
CA ASN A 247 -6.71 -7.79 14.51
C ASN A 247 -7.90 -8.77 14.40
N THR A 248 -7.65 -10.00 13.99
CA THR A 248 -8.69 -11.03 13.82
C THR A 248 -9.04 -11.80 15.10
N ARG A 249 -8.55 -11.36 16.25
CA ARG A 249 -8.93 -11.94 17.55
C ARG A 249 -10.39 -11.64 17.85
N PRO A 250 -11.11 -12.57 18.50
CA PRO A 250 -12.50 -12.34 18.87
C PRO A 250 -12.69 -11.03 19.65
N GLY A 251 -13.71 -10.25 19.31
CA GLY A 251 -14.07 -8.99 19.96
C GLY A 251 -13.30 -7.77 19.48
N VAL A 252 -12.22 -7.91 18.68
CA VAL A 252 -11.44 -6.75 18.21
C VAL A 252 -12.26 -5.86 17.28
N ALA A 253 -12.99 -6.43 16.32
CA ALA A 253 -13.84 -5.66 15.42
C ALA A 253 -14.98 -4.96 16.16
N ASP A 254 -15.63 -5.63 17.11
CA ASP A 254 -16.69 -5.06 17.93
C ASP A 254 -16.18 -3.89 18.78
N GLN A 255 -14.99 -4.07 19.41
CA GLN A 255 -14.36 -3.01 20.19
C GLN A 255 -13.99 -1.84 19.31
N PHE A 256 -13.44 -2.08 18.11
CA PHE A 256 -13.14 -1.00 17.16
C PHE A 256 -14.40 -0.22 16.79
N GLY A 257 -15.50 -0.89 16.46
CA GLY A 257 -16.77 -0.22 16.14
C GLY A 257 -17.32 0.62 17.29
N ALA A 258 -17.21 0.13 18.54
CA ALA A 258 -17.60 0.90 19.72
C ALA A 258 -16.71 2.14 19.92
N ASP A 259 -15.39 1.98 19.81
CA ASP A 259 -14.43 3.06 19.94
C ASP A 259 -14.52 4.08 18.81
N LEU A 260 -14.82 3.62 17.59
CA LEU A 260 -15.04 4.50 16.43
C LEU A 260 -16.27 5.41 16.63
N ARG A 261 -17.40 4.85 17.08
CA ARG A 261 -18.59 5.65 17.44
C ARG A 261 -18.29 6.70 18.52
N ALA A 262 -17.54 6.31 19.54
CA ALA A 262 -17.12 7.24 20.59
C ALA A 262 -16.16 8.33 20.08
N ALA A 263 -15.27 7.97 19.15
CA ALA A 263 -14.33 8.89 18.52
C ALA A 263 -15.04 9.92 17.61
N VAL A 264 -16.03 9.49 16.84
CA VAL A 264 -16.87 10.42 16.04
C VAL A 264 -17.68 11.35 16.93
N ALA A 265 -18.27 10.85 18.02
CA ALA A 265 -18.98 11.68 18.99
C ALA A 265 -18.05 12.73 19.63
N HIS A 266 -16.78 12.39 19.89
CA HIS A 266 -15.76 13.33 20.33
C HIS A 266 -15.45 14.38 19.27
N ALA A 267 -15.23 13.98 18.02
CA ALA A 267 -14.92 14.87 16.91
C ALA A 267 -16.02 15.91 16.66
N ARG A 268 -17.29 15.55 16.82
CA ARG A 268 -18.44 16.48 16.76
C ARG A 268 -18.37 17.59 17.81
N GLN A 269 -17.72 17.35 18.93
CA GLN A 269 -17.62 18.30 20.06
C GLN A 269 -16.31 19.10 20.05
N ALA A 270 -15.35 18.75 19.19
CA ALA A 270 -14.01 19.34 19.17
C ALA A 270 -14.02 20.83 18.74
N GLY A 271 -15.08 21.30 18.02
CA GLY A 271 -15.18 22.68 17.55
C GLY A 271 -13.98 23.10 16.71
N ASP A 272 -13.50 24.34 16.94
CA ASP A 272 -12.35 24.91 16.21
C ASP A 272 -10.97 24.47 16.75
N ALA A 273 -10.91 23.53 17.68
CA ALA A 273 -9.65 23.03 18.20
C ALA A 273 -8.86 22.32 17.08
N ALA A 274 -7.55 22.56 17.01
CA ALA A 274 -6.72 21.87 16.01
C ALA A 274 -6.43 20.42 16.46
N PRO A 275 -6.69 19.40 15.62
CA PRO A 275 -6.34 18.02 15.94
C PRO A 275 -4.82 17.82 15.96
N ALA A 276 -4.31 17.03 16.90
CA ALA A 276 -2.88 16.79 17.05
C ALA A 276 -2.29 16.09 15.82
N SER A 277 -2.97 15.06 15.30
CA SER A 277 -2.57 14.37 14.06
C SER A 277 -2.80 15.22 12.81
N GLY A 278 -3.72 16.17 12.84
CA GLY A 278 -4.00 17.12 11.77
C GLY A 278 -2.87 18.12 11.50
N ALA A 279 -2.00 18.37 12.48
CA ALA A 279 -0.89 19.32 12.32
C ALA A 279 0.06 18.92 11.17
N LEU A 280 0.35 17.65 10.99
CA LEU A 280 1.20 17.15 9.90
C LEU A 280 0.39 16.79 8.65
N TYR A 281 -0.63 15.96 8.80
CA TYR A 281 -1.42 15.43 7.67
C TYR A 281 -2.37 16.47 7.09
N GLY A 282 -3.04 17.27 7.93
CA GLY A 282 -3.91 18.36 7.49
C GLY A 282 -3.14 19.47 6.79
N PHE A 283 -1.94 19.83 7.28
CA PHE A 283 -1.07 20.77 6.60
C PHE A 283 -0.61 20.23 5.24
N GLY A 284 -0.25 18.94 5.17
CA GLY A 284 0.11 18.26 3.92
C GLY A 284 -1.04 18.16 2.90
N ALA A 285 -2.28 18.37 3.32
CA ALA A 285 -3.42 18.42 2.41
C ALA A 285 -3.52 19.74 1.61
N THR A 286 -2.68 20.73 1.89
CA THR A 286 -2.63 22.00 1.16
C THR A 286 -1.43 22.08 0.21
N PRO A 287 -1.53 22.79 -0.95
CA PRO A 287 -0.41 22.93 -1.88
C PRO A 287 0.83 23.57 -1.23
N GLN A 288 0.65 24.59 -0.38
CA GLN A 288 1.74 25.22 0.39
C GLN A 288 2.34 24.26 1.40
N GLY A 289 1.50 23.44 2.02
CA GLY A 289 1.92 22.44 2.98
C GLY A 289 2.83 21.38 2.35
N VAL A 290 2.49 20.88 1.17
CA VAL A 290 3.32 19.90 0.44
C VAL A 290 4.73 20.43 0.22
N LEU A 291 4.86 21.66 -0.32
CA LEU A 291 6.16 22.27 -0.58
C LEU A 291 6.99 22.51 0.69
N THR A 292 6.32 22.87 1.79
CA THR A 292 6.99 23.14 3.07
C THR A 292 7.39 21.83 3.76
N LEU A 293 6.56 20.78 3.66
CA LEU A 293 6.84 19.46 4.25
C LEU A 293 8.08 18.80 3.67
N ASP A 294 8.35 18.94 2.38
CA ASP A 294 9.56 18.36 1.77
C ASP A 294 10.83 18.89 2.47
N GLY A 295 10.92 20.20 2.68
CA GLY A 295 12.03 20.81 3.42
C GLY A 295 12.07 20.40 4.89
N LEU A 296 10.92 20.31 5.57
CA LEU A 296 10.84 19.89 6.98
C LEU A 296 11.23 18.42 7.16
N LEU A 297 10.80 17.54 6.26
CA LEU A 297 11.13 16.12 6.30
C LEU A 297 12.63 15.91 6.06
N SER A 298 13.22 16.63 5.10
CA SER A 298 14.66 16.61 4.84
C SER A 298 15.45 17.08 6.06
N ALA A 299 15.07 18.22 6.65
CA ALA A 299 15.71 18.73 7.88
C ALA A 299 15.54 17.77 9.08
N GLY A 300 14.37 17.12 9.18
CA GLY A 300 14.12 16.10 10.22
C GLY A 300 15.03 14.88 10.07
N LEU A 301 15.25 14.42 8.84
CA LEU A 301 16.20 13.34 8.55
C LEU A 301 17.63 13.76 8.89
N ASP A 302 18.04 14.98 8.52
CA ASP A 302 19.37 15.51 8.89
C ASP A 302 19.58 15.51 10.40
N LEU A 303 18.57 15.90 11.19
CA LEU A 303 18.62 15.85 12.65
C LEU A 303 18.72 14.43 13.20
N MET A 304 18.01 13.47 12.60
CA MET A 304 18.10 12.05 12.99
C MET A 304 19.49 11.44 12.77
N TYR A 305 20.22 11.91 11.76
CA TYR A 305 21.57 11.46 11.41
C TYR A 305 22.67 12.36 11.97
N ALA A 306 22.33 13.49 12.60
CA ALA A 306 23.30 14.35 13.23
C ALA A 306 24.05 13.61 14.36
N LEU A 307 25.37 13.65 14.30
CA LEU A 307 26.20 13.15 15.41
C LEU A 307 26.09 14.12 16.60
N PRO A 308 26.07 13.61 17.84
CA PRO A 308 26.15 14.49 19.00
C PRO A 308 27.42 15.34 18.92
N PRO A 309 27.42 16.57 19.47
CA PRO A 309 28.63 17.38 19.56
C PRO A 309 29.74 16.55 20.19
N ARG A 310 30.93 16.60 19.61
CA ARG A 310 32.13 16.02 20.27
C ARG A 310 32.56 16.97 21.38
N ASP A 311 32.56 16.52 22.62
CA ASP A 311 33.15 17.23 23.75
C ASP A 311 34.66 17.39 23.57
#